data_cb1cacf60ee78f15c47727d58f95f3a1
#
_entry.id   cb1cacf60ee78f15c47727d58f95f3a1
#
_cell.length_a   1.000
_cell.length_b   1.000
_cell.length_c   1.000
_cell.angle_alpha   90.00
_cell.angle_beta   90.00
_cell.angle_gamma   90.00
#
_symmetry.space_group_name_H-M   'P 1'
#
loop_
_entity.id
_entity.type
_entity.pdbx_description
1 polymer ?
#
loop_
_entity_poly.entity_id
_entity_poly.type
_entity_poly.pdbx_seq_one_letter_code
_entity_poly.pdbx_strand_id
1 'polypeptide(L)'
;WDGYPEWGGYLTSFDDMMKIFQRSKINLNLSNPWHIGTLPQIKGRLFEIPACGGFQLTTPADDTESYYINNKEIVIANSLSDLTDKIKYYLEHEKEREEIAIAGYNRSMKDHTWNQRFRDIFQEIGLLNGQ
;
A
#
# COMPACT_ATOMS: atom_id res chain seq x y z
N TRP A 1 -1.23 -14.67 18.52
CA TRP A 1 -0.12 -14.82 17.59
C TRP A 1 1.16 -14.41 18.29
N ASP A 2 2.04 -15.38 18.58
CA ASP A 2 3.16 -15.16 19.49
C ASP A 2 4.36 -14.42 18.86
N GLY A 3 4.25 -14.00 17.59
CA GLY A 3 5.29 -13.24 16.89
C GLY A 3 6.61 -14.00 16.75
N TYR A 4 7.63 -13.29 16.31
CA TYR A 4 9.02 -13.73 16.32
C TYR A 4 9.82 -12.71 17.13
N PRO A 5 9.91 -12.84 18.47
CA PRO A 5 10.53 -11.83 19.33
C PRO A 5 11.99 -11.53 18.95
N GLU A 6 12.70 -12.50 18.40
CA GLU A 6 14.06 -12.35 17.89
C GLU A 6 14.16 -11.50 16.61
N TRP A 7 13.04 -11.21 15.95
CA TRP A 7 12.99 -10.49 14.65
C TRP A 7 12.40 -9.09 14.73
N GLY A 8 12.18 -8.52 15.91
CA GLY A 8 11.78 -7.13 16.03
C GLY A 8 10.60 -6.82 16.96
N GLY A 9 10.14 -7.78 17.71
CA GLY A 9 9.12 -7.55 18.74
C GLY A 9 7.68 -7.55 18.21
N TYR A 10 6.76 -7.20 19.09
CA TYR A 10 5.33 -7.17 18.81
C TYR A 10 4.90 -5.77 18.38
N LEU A 11 4.05 -5.68 17.34
CA LEU A 11 3.23 -4.49 17.14
C LEU A 11 2.19 -4.43 18.25
N THR A 12 2.31 -3.48 19.14
CA THR A 12 1.44 -3.34 20.30
C THR A 12 0.27 -2.39 20.06
N SER A 13 0.38 -1.50 19.04
CA SER A 13 -0.65 -0.52 18.75
C SER A 13 -0.71 -0.16 17.26
N PHE A 14 -1.83 0.44 16.86
CA PHE A 14 -1.99 1.04 15.51
C PHE A 14 -0.99 2.18 15.27
N ASP A 15 -0.71 2.97 16.31
CA ASP A 15 0.27 4.05 16.25
C ASP A 15 1.69 3.55 15.96
N ASP A 16 2.07 2.40 16.52
CA ASP A 16 3.37 1.79 16.24
C ASP A 16 3.46 1.30 14.79
N MET A 17 2.39 0.71 14.28
CA MET A 17 2.30 0.31 12.87
C MET A 17 2.47 1.52 11.94
N MET A 18 1.77 2.62 12.20
CA MET A 18 1.89 3.86 11.42
C MET A 18 3.32 4.39 11.43
N LYS A 19 3.96 4.44 12.62
CA LYS A 19 5.36 4.88 12.73
C LYS A 19 6.32 3.99 11.95
N ILE A 20 6.10 2.68 11.92
CA ILE A 20 6.90 1.75 11.13
C ILE A 20 6.74 2.07 9.64
N PHE A 21 5.52 2.22 9.14
CA PHE A 21 5.29 2.56 7.73
C PHE A 21 5.95 3.90 7.34
N GLN A 22 5.88 4.90 8.21
CA GLN A 22 6.49 6.21 7.97
C GLN A 22 8.02 6.19 7.99
N ARG A 23 8.63 5.37 8.86
CA ARG A 23 10.08 5.33 9.03
C ARG A 23 10.79 4.36 8.09
N SER A 24 10.06 3.39 7.56
CA SER A 24 10.62 2.41 6.64
C SER A 24 10.90 3.05 5.28
N LYS A 25 12.13 2.88 4.79
CA LYS A 25 12.49 3.35 3.44
C LYS A 25 11.62 2.70 2.37
N ILE A 26 11.31 1.41 2.52
CA ILE A 26 10.47 0.65 1.61
C ILE A 26 9.53 -0.23 2.44
N ASN A 27 8.24 -0.15 2.17
CA ASN A 27 7.24 -1.04 2.72
C ASN A 27 6.82 -2.06 1.66
N LEU A 28 7.01 -3.34 1.95
CA LEU A 28 6.62 -4.42 1.04
C LEU A 28 5.19 -4.87 1.31
N ASN A 29 4.37 -4.89 0.27
CA ASN A 29 3.02 -5.44 0.31
C ASN A 29 2.88 -6.59 -0.69
N LEU A 30 3.18 -7.80 -0.25
CA LEU A 30 3.19 -8.98 -1.11
C LEU A 30 1.81 -9.64 -1.11
N SER A 31 1.17 -9.71 -2.28
CA SER A 31 -0.15 -10.35 -2.49
C SER A 31 -0.06 -11.81 -2.92
N ASN A 32 1.13 -12.41 -2.83
CA ASN A 32 1.42 -13.80 -3.20
C ASN A 32 1.20 -14.17 -4.69
N PRO A 33 1.60 -13.32 -5.65
CA PRO A 33 1.30 -13.50 -7.07
C PRO A 33 2.06 -14.64 -7.73
N TRP A 34 3.09 -15.18 -7.05
CA TRP A 34 3.98 -16.20 -7.64
C TRP A 34 3.68 -17.62 -7.15
N HIS A 35 2.65 -17.81 -6.34
CA HIS A 35 2.17 -19.15 -5.95
C HIS A 35 1.09 -19.63 -6.91
N ILE A 36 1.35 -20.76 -7.55
CA ILE A 36 0.40 -21.44 -8.41
C ILE A 36 -0.85 -21.82 -7.57
N GLY A 37 -2.03 -21.40 -8.04
CA GLY A 37 -3.31 -21.76 -7.42
C GLY A 37 -3.83 -20.80 -6.35
N THR A 38 -3.15 -19.70 -6.07
CA THR A 38 -3.68 -18.63 -5.21
C THR A 38 -4.06 -17.42 -6.05
N LEU A 39 -5.27 -16.90 -5.83
CA LEU A 39 -5.69 -15.65 -6.46
C LEU A 39 -4.91 -14.48 -5.84
N PRO A 40 -4.40 -13.55 -6.65
CA PRO A 40 -3.83 -12.31 -6.17
C PRO A 40 -4.91 -11.54 -5.38
N GLN A 41 -4.58 -11.11 -4.17
CA GLN A 41 -5.54 -10.44 -3.29
C GLN A 41 -5.11 -9.01 -3.00
N ILE A 42 -6.06 -8.08 -3.11
CA ILE A 42 -5.90 -6.75 -2.54
C ILE A 42 -6.03 -6.87 -1.02
N LYS A 43 -4.96 -6.47 -0.33
CA LYS A 43 -4.91 -6.44 1.13
C LYS A 43 -5.11 -5.03 1.64
N GLY A 44 -5.61 -4.85 2.86
CA GLY A 44 -5.79 -3.54 3.50
C GLY A 44 -4.53 -2.68 3.44
N ARG A 45 -3.35 -3.30 3.55
CA ARG A 45 -2.04 -2.62 3.44
C ARG A 45 -1.82 -1.86 2.13
N LEU A 46 -2.53 -2.20 1.05
CA LEU A 46 -2.49 -1.43 -0.19
C LEU A 46 -2.90 0.03 0.05
N PHE A 47 -3.82 0.25 0.98
CA PHE A 47 -4.34 1.57 1.34
C PHE A 47 -3.68 2.15 2.59
N GLU A 48 -3.37 1.29 3.58
CA GLU A 48 -2.82 1.71 4.88
C GLU A 48 -1.41 2.30 4.75
N ILE A 49 -0.53 1.69 3.96
CA ILE A 49 0.85 2.15 3.79
C ILE A 49 0.90 3.55 3.16
N PRO A 50 0.27 3.81 2.00
CA PRO A 50 0.27 5.16 1.44
C PRO A 50 -0.49 6.15 2.31
N ALA A 51 -1.59 5.75 2.96
CA ALA A 51 -2.33 6.62 3.89
C ALA A 51 -1.50 7.07 5.10
N CYS A 52 -0.47 6.32 5.46
CA CYS A 52 0.51 6.72 6.48
C CYS A 52 1.68 7.54 5.91
N GLY A 53 1.74 7.80 4.61
CA GLY A 53 2.85 8.47 3.94
C GLY A 53 4.06 7.57 3.69
N GLY A 54 3.90 6.26 3.77
CA GLY A 54 4.95 5.29 3.50
C GLY A 54 5.11 5.00 2.00
N PHE A 55 6.37 4.89 1.54
CA PHE A 55 6.63 4.37 0.19
C PHE A 55 6.27 2.89 0.12
N GLN A 56 5.43 2.52 -0.85
CA GLN A 56 4.96 1.16 -1.03
C GLN A 56 5.51 0.53 -2.30
N LEU A 57 6.14 -0.64 -2.14
CA LEU A 57 6.48 -1.56 -3.22
C LEU A 57 5.62 -2.81 -3.08
N THR A 58 4.76 -3.06 -4.05
CA THR A 58 3.77 -4.15 -4.03
C THR A 58 3.95 -5.10 -5.19
N THR A 59 3.34 -6.27 -5.10
CA THR A 59 3.18 -7.20 -6.23
C THR A 59 1.83 -6.98 -6.90
N PRO A 60 1.66 -7.40 -8.17
CA PRO A 60 0.38 -7.27 -8.86
C PRO A 60 -0.75 -7.97 -8.10
N ALA A 61 -1.91 -7.32 -8.07
CA ALA A 61 -3.18 -7.90 -7.68
C ALA A 61 -4.26 -7.35 -8.62
N ASP A 62 -5.39 -8.02 -8.69
CA ASP A 62 -6.49 -7.59 -9.54
C ASP A 62 -6.89 -6.14 -9.16
N ASP A 63 -7.08 -5.32 -10.18
CA ASP A 63 -7.50 -3.92 -10.07
C ASP A 63 -6.57 -2.98 -9.26
N THR A 64 -5.34 -3.37 -8.91
CA THR A 64 -4.42 -2.48 -8.18
C THR A 64 -4.26 -1.13 -8.87
N GLU A 65 -4.13 -1.12 -10.20
CA GLU A 65 -3.94 0.10 -10.99
C GLU A 65 -5.21 0.96 -11.12
N SER A 66 -6.39 0.45 -10.72
CA SER A 66 -7.60 1.27 -10.61
C SER A 66 -7.59 2.16 -9.35
N TYR A 67 -6.80 1.79 -8.34
CA TYR A 67 -6.68 2.53 -7.09
C TYR A 67 -5.50 3.51 -7.08
N TYR A 68 -4.34 3.08 -7.60
CA TYR A 68 -3.12 3.86 -7.58
C TYR A 68 -2.37 3.79 -8.91
N ILE A 69 -1.75 4.89 -9.30
CA ILE A 69 -0.94 4.95 -10.52
C ILE A 69 0.44 4.37 -10.24
N ASN A 70 0.78 3.29 -10.98
CA ASN A 70 2.09 2.65 -10.88
C ASN A 70 3.24 3.61 -11.24
N ASN A 71 4.34 3.52 -10.51
CA ASN A 71 5.54 4.36 -10.59
C ASN A 71 5.29 5.86 -10.32
N LYS A 72 4.11 6.23 -9.78
CA LYS A 72 3.78 7.61 -9.39
C LYS A 72 3.22 7.71 -7.98
N GLU A 73 2.36 6.78 -7.58
CA GLU A 73 1.66 6.79 -6.29
C GLU A 73 2.02 5.57 -5.45
N ILE A 74 2.33 4.46 -6.11
CA ILE A 74 2.92 3.23 -5.58
C ILE A 74 3.87 2.65 -6.63
N VAL A 75 4.61 1.60 -6.27
CA VAL A 75 5.44 0.85 -7.22
C VAL A 75 5.00 -0.61 -7.25
N ILE A 76 4.78 -1.17 -8.46
CA ILE A 76 4.38 -2.56 -8.66
C ILE A 76 5.56 -3.34 -9.24
N ALA A 77 5.94 -4.45 -8.61
CA ALA A 77 6.96 -5.37 -9.09
C ALA A 77 6.30 -6.62 -9.69
N ASN A 78 6.62 -6.91 -10.96
CA ASN A 78 5.95 -7.96 -11.73
C ASN A 78 6.61 -9.35 -11.62
N SER A 79 7.79 -9.42 -11.03
CA SER A 79 8.52 -10.67 -10.78
C SER A 79 9.45 -10.54 -9.58
N LEU A 80 9.99 -11.65 -9.09
CA LEU A 80 10.96 -11.64 -8.01
C LEU A 80 12.25 -10.89 -8.39
N SER A 81 12.70 -11.01 -9.64
CA SER A 81 13.84 -10.25 -10.14
C SER A 81 13.54 -8.75 -10.15
N ASP A 82 12.40 -8.36 -10.73
CA ASP A 82 11.95 -6.96 -10.78
C ASP A 82 11.79 -6.37 -9.36
N LEU A 83 11.25 -7.15 -8.42
CA LEU A 83 11.17 -6.74 -7.01
C LEU A 83 12.55 -6.45 -6.42
N THR A 84 13.51 -7.36 -6.65
CA THR A 84 14.87 -7.20 -6.14
C THR A 84 15.56 -5.97 -6.74
N ASP A 85 15.42 -5.76 -8.04
CA ASP A 85 16.02 -4.62 -8.74
C ASP A 85 15.39 -3.28 -8.27
N LYS A 86 14.06 -3.24 -8.10
CA LYS A 86 13.36 -2.08 -7.55
C LYS A 86 13.73 -1.78 -6.10
N ILE A 87 13.91 -2.81 -5.26
CA ILE A 87 14.40 -2.60 -3.88
C ILE A 87 15.77 -1.89 -3.91
N LYS A 88 16.73 -2.41 -4.69
CA LYS A 88 18.06 -1.80 -4.80
C LYS A 88 17.98 -0.37 -5.31
N TYR A 89 17.21 -0.15 -6.38
CA TYR A 89 17.03 1.14 -6.99
C TYR A 89 16.49 2.17 -5.99
N TYR A 90 15.35 1.88 -5.36
CA TYR A 90 14.71 2.82 -4.46
C TYR A 90 15.40 2.97 -3.10
N LEU A 91 16.31 2.09 -2.70
CA LEU A 91 17.18 2.33 -1.55
C LEU A 91 18.18 3.47 -1.81
N GLU A 92 18.60 3.67 -3.05
CA GLU A 92 19.58 4.69 -3.49
C GLU A 92 18.89 5.98 -4.00
N HIS A 93 17.63 5.91 -4.45
CA HIS A 93 16.88 7.02 -5.05
C HIS A 93 15.86 7.62 -4.06
N GLU A 94 16.37 8.25 -3.00
CA GLU A 94 15.56 8.78 -1.90
C GLU A 94 14.53 9.81 -2.36
N LYS A 95 14.95 10.78 -3.15
CA LYS A 95 14.07 11.86 -3.62
C LYS A 95 12.86 11.32 -4.40
N GLU A 96 13.09 10.42 -5.35
CA GLU A 96 12.02 9.81 -6.13
C GLU A 96 11.09 8.97 -5.25
N ARG A 97 11.66 8.22 -4.30
CA ARG A 97 10.89 7.45 -3.32
C ARG A 97 9.96 8.34 -2.48
N GLU A 98 10.46 9.51 -2.02
CA GLU A 98 9.66 10.48 -1.27
C GLU A 98 8.55 11.12 -2.12
N GLU A 99 8.84 11.47 -3.37
CA GLU A 99 7.86 12.02 -4.30
C GLU A 99 6.70 11.03 -4.54
N ILE A 100 7.01 9.75 -4.73
CA ILE A 100 6.00 8.68 -4.87
C ILE A 100 5.20 8.50 -3.57
N ALA A 101 5.86 8.49 -2.41
CA ALA A 101 5.17 8.36 -1.12
C ALA A 101 4.19 9.52 -0.86
N ILE A 102 4.60 10.74 -1.16
CA ILE A 102 3.74 11.94 -1.04
C ILE A 102 2.54 11.84 -2.00
N ALA A 103 2.77 11.43 -3.25
CA ALA A 103 1.69 11.28 -4.21
C ALA A 103 0.70 10.19 -3.79
N GLY A 104 1.19 9.05 -3.30
CA GLY A 104 0.35 7.97 -2.75
C GLY A 104 -0.47 8.41 -1.53
N TYR A 105 0.12 9.19 -0.63
CA TYR A 105 -0.58 9.79 0.50
C TYR A 105 -1.72 10.70 0.04
N ASN A 106 -1.43 11.62 -0.87
CA ASN A 106 -2.43 12.55 -1.40
C ASN A 106 -3.59 11.82 -2.08
N ARG A 107 -3.29 10.78 -2.84
CA ARG A 107 -4.29 9.91 -3.46
C ARG A 107 -5.16 9.22 -2.41
N SER A 108 -4.54 8.64 -1.37
CA SER A 108 -5.25 7.97 -0.28
C SER A 108 -6.20 8.91 0.45
N MET A 109 -5.74 10.11 0.79
CA MET A 109 -6.55 11.09 1.50
C MET A 109 -7.72 11.61 0.67
N LYS A 110 -7.53 11.72 -0.65
CA LYS A 110 -8.56 12.19 -1.57
C LYS A 110 -9.63 11.13 -1.82
N ASP A 111 -9.22 9.88 -2.13
CA ASP A 111 -10.12 8.91 -2.77
C ASP A 111 -10.32 7.63 -1.96
N HIS A 112 -9.49 7.36 -0.95
CA HIS A 112 -9.47 6.05 -0.29
C HIS A 112 -9.71 6.06 1.22
N THR A 113 -10.19 7.17 1.77
CA THR A 113 -10.64 7.20 3.17
C THR A 113 -11.94 6.40 3.36
N TRP A 114 -12.17 5.88 4.55
CA TRP A 114 -13.41 5.20 4.87
C TRP A 114 -14.64 6.08 4.63
N ASN A 115 -14.55 7.37 4.93
CA ASN A 115 -15.64 8.32 4.68
C ASN A 115 -15.98 8.40 3.18
N GLN A 116 -14.98 8.46 2.31
CA GLN A 116 -15.20 8.48 0.87
C GLN A 116 -15.83 7.17 0.40
N ARG A 117 -15.26 6.02 0.79
CA ARG A 117 -15.76 4.70 0.38
C ARG A 117 -17.20 4.44 0.85
N PHE A 118 -17.54 4.81 2.09
CA PHE A 118 -18.92 4.68 2.56
C PHE A 118 -19.86 5.64 1.82
N ARG A 119 -19.43 6.84 1.50
CA ARG A 119 -20.21 7.76 0.68
C ARG A 119 -20.51 7.16 -0.69
N ASP A 120 -19.50 6.64 -1.37
CA ASP A 120 -19.65 6.04 -2.70
C ASP A 120 -20.62 4.84 -2.66
N ILE A 121 -20.48 3.95 -1.66
CA ILE A 121 -21.39 2.82 -1.46
C ILE A 121 -22.82 3.31 -1.22
N PHE A 122 -23.02 4.30 -0.34
CA PHE A 122 -24.35 4.80 -0.01
C PHE A 122 -24.98 5.54 -1.17
N GLN A 123 -24.22 6.20 -2.03
CA GLN A 123 -24.70 6.76 -3.28
C GLN A 123 -25.14 5.66 -4.26
N GLU A 124 -24.32 4.64 -4.45
CA GLU A 124 -24.60 3.55 -5.38
C GLU A 124 -25.85 2.75 -5.01
N ILE A 125 -26.08 2.50 -3.72
CA ILE A 125 -27.29 1.82 -3.23
C ILE A 125 -28.48 2.76 -2.99
N GLY A 126 -28.36 4.04 -3.35
CA GLY A 126 -29.44 5.01 -3.30
C GLY A 126 -29.82 5.55 -1.90
N LEU A 127 -28.99 5.31 -0.89
CA LEU A 127 -29.21 5.81 0.47
C LEU A 127 -28.81 7.28 0.64
N LEU A 128 -27.92 7.81 -0.20
CA LEU A 128 -27.62 9.22 -0.31
C LEU A 128 -28.19 9.70 -1.65
N ASN A 129 -29.40 10.26 -1.62
CA ASN A 129 -29.92 10.99 -2.77
C ASN A 129 -29.03 12.21 -2.98
N GLY A 130 -28.49 12.36 -4.21
CA GLY A 130 -27.58 13.45 -4.53
C GLY A 130 -28.18 14.80 -4.15
N GLN A 131 -27.55 15.49 -3.21
CA GLN A 131 -27.70 16.91 -2.98
C GLN A 131 -26.58 17.64 -3.73
#